data_a66977a4a801664b50a0221cadcfb825
#
_entry.id   a66977a4a801664b50a0221cadcfb825
#
_cell.length_a   1.000
_cell.length_b   1.000
_cell.length_c   1.000
_cell.angle_alpha   90.00
_cell.angle_beta   90.00
_cell.angle_gamma   90.00
#
_symmetry.space_group_name_H-M   'P 1'
#
loop_
_entity.id
_entity.type
_entity.pdbx_description
1 polymer ?
#
loop_
_entity_poly.entity_id
_entity_poly.type
_entity_poly.pdbx_seq_one_letter_code
_entity_poly.pdbx_strand_id
1 'polypeptide(L)'
;MEKPVNLSIAATSKRVDIAHVVGFTFFNNVELPRRSRLDIAMGWRDSELGGTGPALLVGKKRYTFGFGNPVGLSAMAYRGRGFYQRKIPLRAIGVFPTWDRLIFAVRKDTGLENIEDIKKHRYPLRISTRRRGKLQTTLYAIEEVLKAYGLSLRQIEKWGGKVMEAASPSSDDRKNHIESGQADAVFDEGVKSWGSLALDAGMRFLPIDDNAARHMKNIGFPSAMLTRQHYAKLERDISCIDFSGWTFFCHADLAAPIAYNMARAVDLCHQHIPVDHFDKRPMTIHEFCRGGEAGQLNIPLHRGAKKYFREKGYF
;
A
#
# COMPACT_ATOMS: atom_id res chain seq x y z
N MET A 1 16.16 -33.20 22.11
CA MET A 1 14.87 -32.82 21.47
C MET A 1 14.95 -31.39 21.05
N GLU A 2 14.66 -31.08 19.78
CA GLU A 2 14.59 -29.70 19.29
C GLU A 2 13.47 -28.94 20.00
N LYS A 3 13.71 -27.64 20.28
CA LYS A 3 12.73 -26.78 20.96
C LYS A 3 11.55 -26.46 20.03
N PRO A 4 10.29 -26.49 20.54
CA PRO A 4 9.13 -26.07 19.77
C PRO A 4 9.28 -24.66 19.22
N VAL A 5 8.79 -24.43 18.00
CA VAL A 5 8.79 -23.13 17.34
C VAL A 5 7.37 -22.55 17.40
N ASN A 6 7.24 -21.37 17.96
CA ASN A 6 5.98 -20.61 17.99
C ASN A 6 6.05 -19.48 16.98
N LEU A 7 5.28 -19.61 15.92
CA LEU A 7 5.20 -18.62 14.86
C LEU A 7 3.86 -17.87 14.93
N SER A 8 3.82 -16.67 14.38
CA SER A 8 2.57 -15.91 14.31
C SER A 8 2.56 -14.96 13.11
N ILE A 9 1.39 -14.77 12.51
CA ILE A 9 1.16 -13.83 11.41
C ILE A 9 0.12 -12.81 11.87
N ALA A 10 0.47 -11.52 11.84
CA ALA A 10 -0.46 -10.42 12.11
C ALA A 10 -1.09 -9.91 10.81
N ALA A 11 -2.41 -9.92 10.71
CA ALA A 11 -3.14 -9.55 9.50
C ALA A 11 -4.45 -8.80 9.77
N THR A 12 -4.87 -7.97 8.82
CA THR A 12 -6.16 -7.29 8.79
C THR A 12 -6.77 -7.32 7.39
N SER A 13 -8.10 -7.24 7.28
CA SER A 13 -8.82 -7.20 6.00
C SER A 13 -8.44 -8.37 5.08
N LYS A 14 -8.38 -8.19 3.77
CA LYS A 14 -8.04 -9.23 2.78
C LYS A 14 -6.70 -9.95 3.03
N ARG A 15 -5.78 -9.35 3.81
CA ARG A 15 -4.50 -10.01 4.17
C ARG A 15 -4.69 -11.18 5.13
N VAL A 16 -5.83 -11.25 5.80
CA VAL A 16 -6.22 -12.40 6.63
C VAL A 16 -6.37 -13.65 5.76
N ASP A 17 -7.01 -13.53 4.60
CA ASP A 17 -7.20 -14.65 3.67
C ASP A 17 -5.84 -15.17 3.18
N ILE A 18 -4.92 -14.26 2.84
CA ILE A 18 -3.55 -14.62 2.46
C ILE A 18 -2.82 -15.32 3.60
N ALA A 19 -2.94 -14.79 4.83
CA ALA A 19 -2.29 -15.39 6.00
C ALA A 19 -2.78 -16.83 6.25
N HIS A 20 -4.08 -17.10 6.04
CA HIS A 20 -4.62 -18.45 6.16
C HIS A 20 -4.08 -19.39 5.08
N VAL A 21 -4.15 -18.99 3.81
CA VAL A 21 -3.67 -19.84 2.70
C VAL A 21 -2.18 -20.15 2.86
N VAL A 22 -1.36 -19.13 3.12
CA VAL A 22 0.09 -19.29 3.29
C VAL A 22 0.43 -20.05 4.57
N GLY A 23 -0.24 -19.73 5.69
CA GLY A 23 0.00 -20.37 6.98
C GLY A 23 -0.36 -21.86 6.95
N PHE A 24 -1.51 -22.22 6.35
CA PHE A 24 -1.91 -23.62 6.15
C PHE A 24 -0.90 -24.36 5.27
N THR A 25 -0.50 -23.78 4.14
CA THR A 25 0.49 -24.38 3.24
C THR A 25 1.83 -24.57 3.94
N PHE A 26 2.29 -23.55 4.70
CA PHE A 26 3.52 -23.65 5.48
C PHE A 26 3.46 -24.82 6.45
N PHE A 27 2.42 -24.90 7.26
CA PHE A 27 2.30 -25.90 8.33
C PHE A 27 2.23 -27.34 7.80
N ASN A 28 1.58 -27.55 6.64
CA ASN A 28 1.45 -28.88 6.04
C ASN A 28 2.67 -29.32 5.21
N ASN A 29 3.60 -28.40 4.86
CA ASN A 29 4.74 -28.73 4.01
C ASN A 29 6.10 -28.54 4.69
N VAL A 30 6.11 -28.22 5.99
CA VAL A 30 7.34 -27.99 6.75
C VAL A 30 7.34 -28.87 7.99
N GLU A 31 8.36 -29.72 8.12
CA GLU A 31 8.58 -30.45 9.36
C GLU A 31 9.06 -29.48 10.44
N LEU A 32 8.28 -29.38 11.48
CA LEU A 32 8.57 -28.57 12.67
C LEU A 32 8.76 -29.48 13.89
N PRO A 33 9.56 -29.08 14.89
CA PRO A 33 9.68 -29.79 16.15
C PRO A 33 8.31 -30.04 16.79
N ARG A 34 8.15 -31.16 17.51
CA ARG A 34 6.88 -31.46 18.20
C ARG A 34 6.43 -30.30 19.08
N ARG A 35 5.12 -30.07 19.14
CA ARG A 35 4.47 -28.95 19.85
C ARG A 35 4.72 -27.55 19.25
N SER A 36 5.29 -27.47 18.06
CA SER A 36 5.35 -26.19 17.32
C SER A 36 3.95 -25.76 16.91
N ARG A 37 3.73 -24.43 16.78
CA ARG A 37 2.46 -23.85 16.36
C ARG A 37 2.65 -22.64 15.46
N LEU A 38 1.63 -22.34 14.67
CA LEU A 38 1.50 -21.12 13.89
C LEU A 38 0.15 -20.49 14.21
N ASP A 39 0.16 -19.30 14.79
CA ASP A 39 -1.03 -18.53 15.12
C ASP A 39 -1.28 -17.45 14.06
N ILE A 40 -2.53 -17.23 13.65
CA ILE A 40 -2.93 -16.11 12.78
C ILE A 40 -3.75 -15.15 13.61
N ALA A 41 -3.17 -13.98 13.90
CA ALA A 41 -3.84 -12.92 14.63
C ALA A 41 -4.59 -12.01 13.65
N MET A 42 -5.91 -12.00 13.76
CA MET A 42 -6.80 -11.17 12.96
C MET A 42 -7.20 -9.91 13.73
N GLY A 43 -7.10 -8.75 13.11
CA GLY A 43 -7.52 -7.48 13.70
C GLY A 43 -8.45 -6.69 12.79
N TRP A 44 -9.24 -5.81 13.39
CA TRP A 44 -9.97 -4.78 12.66
C TRP A 44 -9.00 -3.76 12.06
N ARG A 45 -9.47 -2.98 11.05
CA ARG A 45 -8.62 -2.02 10.30
C ARG A 45 -7.89 -1.02 11.19
N ASP A 46 -8.51 -0.59 12.26
CA ASP A 46 -8.03 0.44 13.22
C ASP A 46 -7.31 -0.16 14.42
N SER A 47 -7.16 -1.48 14.46
CA SER A 47 -6.38 -2.16 15.50
C SER A 47 -4.87 -1.97 15.27
N GLU A 48 -4.09 -2.31 16.30
CA GLU A 48 -2.62 -2.33 16.20
C GLU A 48 -2.07 -3.31 15.14
N LEU A 49 -2.90 -4.22 14.61
CA LEU A 49 -2.55 -5.15 13.53
C LEU A 49 -2.71 -4.52 12.14
N GLY A 50 -3.19 -3.28 12.04
CA GLY A 50 -3.34 -2.52 10.80
C GLY A 50 -2.40 -1.32 10.70
N GLY A 51 -2.38 -0.67 9.55
CA GLY A 51 -1.61 0.55 9.32
C GLY A 51 -0.13 0.42 9.68
N THR A 52 0.34 1.27 10.60
CA THR A 52 1.75 1.32 11.03
C THR A 52 2.12 0.25 12.07
N GLY A 53 1.14 -0.38 12.70
CA GLY A 53 1.32 -1.30 13.83
C GLY A 53 2.12 -2.56 13.52
N PRO A 54 1.85 -3.30 12.42
CA PRO A 54 2.55 -4.55 12.12
C PRO A 54 4.07 -4.43 12.10
N ALA A 55 4.62 -3.34 11.55
CA ALA A 55 6.05 -3.11 11.53
C ALA A 55 6.62 -2.93 12.95
N LEU A 56 5.90 -2.23 13.83
CA LEU A 56 6.30 -2.05 15.23
C LEU A 56 6.23 -3.37 16.02
N LEU A 57 5.19 -4.16 15.79
CA LEU A 57 4.97 -5.43 16.48
C LEU A 57 6.00 -6.49 16.07
N VAL A 58 6.30 -6.60 14.78
CA VAL A 58 7.35 -7.48 14.26
C VAL A 58 8.74 -6.99 14.69
N GLY A 59 8.99 -5.69 14.67
CA GLY A 59 10.23 -5.09 15.17
C GLY A 59 10.49 -5.38 16.66
N LYS A 60 9.43 -5.49 17.47
CA LYS A 60 9.48 -5.89 18.88
C LYS A 60 9.42 -7.42 19.09
N LYS A 61 9.41 -8.20 18.01
CA LYS A 61 9.28 -9.67 18.02
C LYS A 61 8.02 -10.18 18.72
N ARG A 62 6.95 -9.36 18.77
CA ARG A 62 5.63 -9.80 19.27
C ARG A 62 4.91 -10.69 18.26
N TYR A 63 5.14 -10.47 16.97
CA TYR A 63 4.71 -11.33 15.88
C TYR A 63 5.91 -11.70 15.02
N THR A 64 5.86 -12.90 14.43
CA THR A 64 6.92 -13.39 13.55
C THR A 64 6.85 -12.73 12.19
N PHE A 65 5.64 -12.63 11.65
CA PHE A 65 5.36 -12.04 10.34
C PHE A 65 4.27 -10.98 10.42
N GLY A 66 4.29 -10.05 9.48
CA GLY A 66 3.28 -9.03 9.33
C GLY A 66 3.23 -8.48 7.90
N PHE A 67 2.23 -7.65 7.65
CA PHE A 67 2.02 -7.02 6.35
C PHE A 67 2.17 -5.50 6.44
N GLY A 68 2.88 -4.91 5.49
CA GLY A 68 2.91 -3.46 5.26
C GLY A 68 2.09 -3.10 4.04
N ASN A 69 1.12 -2.23 4.19
CA ASN A 69 0.21 -1.77 3.13
C ASN A 69 0.09 -0.24 3.17
N PRO A 70 0.46 0.45 2.10
CA PRO A 70 1.18 -0.03 0.89
C PRO A 70 2.66 -0.34 1.15
N VAL A 71 3.39 -0.78 0.12
CA VAL A 71 4.85 -1.06 0.23
C VAL A 71 5.64 0.11 0.80
N GLY A 72 5.22 1.35 0.52
CA GLY A 72 5.85 2.58 1.05
C GLY A 72 5.91 2.62 2.57
N LEU A 73 4.91 2.07 3.25
CA LEU A 73 4.88 2.00 4.71
C LEU A 73 6.01 1.12 5.27
N SER A 74 6.28 -0.02 4.61
CA SER A 74 7.41 -0.89 4.97
C SER A 74 8.75 -0.21 4.75
N ALA A 75 8.89 0.56 3.67
CA ALA A 75 10.09 1.34 3.39
C ALA A 75 10.32 2.43 4.44
N MET A 76 9.26 3.14 4.87
CA MET A 76 9.33 4.11 5.96
C MET A 76 9.82 3.45 7.27
N ALA A 77 9.23 2.31 7.64
CA ALA A 77 9.61 1.57 8.84
C ALA A 77 11.09 1.13 8.78
N TYR A 78 11.50 0.54 7.67
CA TYR A 78 12.88 0.09 7.47
C TYR A 78 13.90 1.24 7.53
N ARG A 79 13.54 2.41 6.98
CA ARG A 79 14.42 3.60 6.94
C ARG A 79 14.33 4.46 8.20
N GLY A 80 13.33 4.27 9.06
CA GLY A 80 13.07 5.12 10.24
C GLY A 80 12.61 6.51 9.82
N ARG A 81 11.64 6.61 8.93
CA ARG A 81 11.10 7.86 8.39
C ARG A 81 9.57 7.92 8.52
N GLY A 82 9.00 9.09 8.26
CA GLY A 82 7.56 9.31 8.33
C GLY A 82 6.99 9.00 9.71
N PHE A 83 6.11 8.02 9.80
CA PHE A 83 5.54 7.58 11.09
C PHE A 83 6.54 6.95 12.06
N TYR A 84 7.72 6.56 11.59
CA TYR A 84 8.70 5.82 12.38
C TYR A 84 9.91 6.70 12.70
N GLN A 85 10.14 6.98 13.98
CA GLN A 85 11.24 7.82 14.46
C GLN A 85 12.61 7.13 14.38
N ARG A 86 12.61 5.80 14.20
CA ARG A 86 13.84 4.98 14.13
C ARG A 86 13.66 3.82 13.17
N LYS A 87 14.80 3.36 12.63
CA LYS A 87 14.84 2.17 11.76
C LYS A 87 14.32 0.95 12.49
N ILE A 88 13.44 0.19 11.85
CA ILE A 88 12.95 -1.09 12.33
C ILE A 88 13.66 -2.18 11.52
N PRO A 89 14.23 -3.21 12.16
CA PRO A 89 15.03 -4.25 11.50
C PRO A 89 14.13 -5.26 10.75
N LEU A 90 13.42 -4.80 9.74
CA LEU A 90 12.55 -5.62 8.89
C LEU A 90 13.32 -6.24 7.72
N ARG A 91 12.85 -7.41 7.28
CA ARG A 91 13.22 -8.05 6.01
C ARG A 91 11.98 -8.59 5.33
N ALA A 92 11.88 -8.41 4.02
CA ALA A 92 10.77 -8.97 3.25
C ALA A 92 10.93 -10.48 3.09
N ILE A 93 9.82 -11.21 3.16
CA ILE A 93 9.68 -12.52 2.54
C ILE A 93 9.38 -12.32 1.04
N GLY A 94 8.53 -11.34 0.73
CA GLY A 94 8.19 -10.91 -0.62
C GLY A 94 7.13 -9.82 -0.59
N VAL A 95 6.57 -9.50 -1.75
CA VAL A 95 5.48 -8.53 -1.92
C VAL A 95 4.30 -9.20 -2.61
N PHE A 96 3.17 -9.28 -1.94
CA PHE A 96 1.92 -9.68 -2.58
C PHE A 96 1.45 -8.55 -3.50
N PRO A 97 1.28 -8.80 -4.80
CA PRO A 97 0.86 -7.77 -5.72
C PRO A 97 -0.59 -7.36 -5.45
N THR A 98 -0.78 -6.07 -5.29
CA THR A 98 -2.10 -5.43 -5.26
C THR A 98 -1.94 -4.09 -5.94
N TRP A 99 -2.61 -3.92 -7.07
CA TRP A 99 -2.47 -2.70 -7.86
C TRP A 99 -3.28 -1.56 -7.24
N ASP A 100 -2.62 -0.45 -6.97
CA ASP A 100 -3.25 0.77 -6.47
C ASP A 100 -2.43 2.02 -6.79
N ARG A 101 -3.12 3.16 -6.89
CA ARG A 101 -2.52 4.48 -7.14
C ARG A 101 -3.15 5.52 -6.21
N LEU A 102 -2.31 6.37 -5.66
CA LEU A 102 -2.72 7.62 -5.02
C LEU A 102 -2.69 8.71 -6.09
N ILE A 103 -3.84 9.31 -6.35
CA ILE A 103 -3.98 10.28 -7.45
C ILE A 103 -4.96 11.40 -7.10
N PHE A 104 -4.72 12.57 -7.71
CA PHE A 104 -5.56 13.74 -7.56
C PHE A 104 -6.41 13.94 -8.83
N ALA A 105 -7.72 13.93 -8.68
CA ALA A 105 -8.67 14.28 -9.73
C ALA A 105 -9.34 15.62 -9.44
N VAL A 106 -9.59 16.43 -10.47
CA VAL A 106 -10.36 17.68 -10.38
C VAL A 106 -11.38 17.76 -11.50
N ARG A 107 -12.49 18.45 -11.27
CA ARG A 107 -13.46 18.76 -12.32
C ARG A 107 -12.81 19.64 -13.39
N LYS A 108 -13.10 19.34 -14.66
CA LYS A 108 -12.53 20.09 -15.80
C LYS A 108 -12.97 21.58 -15.80
N ASP A 109 -14.17 21.87 -15.30
CA ASP A 109 -14.72 23.23 -15.20
C ASP A 109 -14.01 24.12 -14.17
N THR A 110 -13.15 23.55 -13.29
CA THR A 110 -12.27 24.33 -12.40
C THR A 110 -11.16 25.06 -13.15
N GLY A 111 -10.85 24.65 -14.37
CA GLY A 111 -9.73 25.19 -15.16
C GLY A 111 -8.34 24.76 -14.65
N LEU A 112 -8.26 23.95 -13.60
CA LEU A 112 -6.98 23.50 -13.04
C LEU A 112 -6.38 22.38 -13.91
N GLU A 113 -5.12 22.52 -14.28
CA GLU A 113 -4.39 21.53 -15.08
C GLU A 113 -3.23 20.87 -14.33
N ASN A 114 -2.75 21.53 -13.29
CA ASN A 114 -1.66 21.07 -12.42
C ASN A 114 -1.97 21.34 -10.96
N ILE A 115 -1.33 20.60 -10.06
CA ILE A 115 -1.50 20.80 -8.61
C ILE A 115 -1.01 22.18 -8.16
N GLU A 116 0.00 22.73 -8.82
CA GLU A 116 0.51 24.07 -8.56
C GLU A 116 -0.52 25.18 -8.80
N ASP A 117 -1.43 24.99 -9.75
CA ASP A 117 -2.48 25.97 -10.07
C ASP A 117 -3.38 26.24 -8.87
N ILE A 118 -3.60 25.23 -7.99
CA ILE A 118 -4.36 25.37 -6.76
C ILE A 118 -3.76 26.48 -5.88
N LYS A 119 -2.43 26.48 -5.72
CA LYS A 119 -1.72 27.50 -4.95
C LYS A 119 -1.69 28.83 -5.65
N LYS A 120 -1.39 28.84 -6.95
CA LYS A 120 -1.30 30.04 -7.77
C LYS A 120 -2.59 30.86 -7.75
N HIS A 121 -3.72 30.18 -7.83
CA HIS A 121 -5.04 30.81 -7.84
C HIS A 121 -5.70 30.89 -6.46
N ARG A 122 -5.06 30.34 -5.39
CA ARG A 122 -5.67 30.17 -4.05
C ARG A 122 -7.06 29.54 -4.16
N TYR A 123 -7.17 28.52 -5.01
CA TYR A 123 -8.46 27.95 -5.40
C TYR A 123 -9.15 27.29 -4.20
N PRO A 124 -10.41 27.65 -3.87
CA PRO A 124 -11.14 27.12 -2.70
C PRO A 124 -11.77 25.76 -3.00
N LEU A 125 -10.96 24.74 -3.29
CA LEU A 125 -11.42 23.41 -3.68
C LEU A 125 -12.27 22.73 -2.60
N ARG A 126 -13.36 22.11 -3.03
CA ARG A 126 -14.12 21.13 -2.26
C ARG A 126 -13.54 19.74 -2.56
N ILE A 127 -12.70 19.23 -1.65
CA ILE A 127 -11.94 17.99 -1.86
C ILE A 127 -12.55 16.84 -1.11
N SER A 128 -12.95 15.78 -1.82
CA SER A 128 -13.29 14.50 -1.22
C SER A 128 -12.03 13.68 -0.98
N THR A 129 -11.76 13.31 0.28
CA THR A 129 -10.58 12.54 0.68
C THR A 129 -10.89 11.57 1.81
N ARG A 130 -9.88 10.94 2.40
CA ARG A 130 -10.05 9.98 3.49
C ARG A 130 -10.44 10.68 4.79
N ARG A 131 -11.21 9.97 5.63
CA ARG A 131 -11.55 10.43 6.98
C ARG A 131 -10.29 10.73 7.77
N ARG A 132 -10.30 11.87 8.47
CA ARG A 132 -9.22 12.25 9.38
C ARG A 132 -9.10 11.23 10.52
N GLY A 133 -7.87 10.88 10.89
CA GLY A 133 -7.60 9.95 11.99
C GLY A 133 -6.11 9.85 12.26
N LYS A 134 -5.77 9.43 13.48
CA LYS A 134 -4.38 9.15 13.84
C LYS A 134 -3.87 7.97 12.99
N LEU A 135 -2.67 8.10 12.42
CA LEU A 135 -1.98 7.04 11.66
C LEU A 135 -2.65 6.63 10.34
N GLN A 136 -3.45 7.51 9.74
CA GLN A 136 -4.02 7.28 8.40
C GLN A 136 -2.93 7.44 7.33
N THR A 137 -2.46 6.30 6.78
CA THR A 137 -1.36 6.29 5.80
C THR A 137 -1.70 7.08 4.53
N THR A 138 -2.93 6.96 4.05
CA THR A 138 -3.39 7.66 2.85
C THR A 138 -3.40 9.17 3.06
N LEU A 139 -3.98 9.64 4.16
CA LEU A 139 -4.04 11.07 4.46
C LEU A 139 -2.63 11.66 4.67
N TYR A 140 -1.73 10.91 5.32
CA TYR A 140 -0.32 11.30 5.44
C TYR A 140 0.33 11.46 4.06
N ALA A 141 0.14 10.50 3.16
CA ALA A 141 0.71 10.56 1.81
C ALA A 141 0.14 11.76 1.01
N ILE A 142 -1.17 12.04 1.14
CA ILE A 142 -1.82 13.20 0.54
C ILE A 142 -1.17 14.51 1.03
N GLU A 143 -1.01 14.67 2.35
CA GLU A 143 -0.39 15.87 2.93
C GLU A 143 1.09 16.01 2.52
N GLU A 144 1.84 14.92 2.40
CA GLU A 144 3.22 14.96 1.93
C GLU A 144 3.32 15.31 0.43
N VAL A 145 2.37 14.86 -0.41
CA VAL A 145 2.28 15.33 -1.81
C VAL A 145 1.98 16.82 -1.83
N LEU A 146 0.94 17.28 -1.15
CA LEU A 146 0.58 18.70 -1.11
C LEU A 146 1.72 19.57 -0.59
N LYS A 147 2.44 19.11 0.43
CA LYS A 147 3.59 19.80 1.01
C LYS A 147 4.74 20.00 0.00
N ALA A 148 4.95 19.05 -0.92
CA ALA A 148 5.93 19.23 -2.00
C ALA A 148 5.62 20.45 -2.90
N TYR A 149 4.33 20.82 -3.02
CA TYR A 149 3.86 22.01 -3.72
C TYR A 149 3.73 23.23 -2.80
N GLY A 150 4.11 23.12 -1.52
CA GLY A 150 3.90 24.18 -0.52
C GLY A 150 2.42 24.43 -0.24
N LEU A 151 1.62 23.36 -0.24
CA LEU A 151 0.18 23.31 0.03
C LEU A 151 -0.11 22.44 1.25
N SER A 152 -1.32 22.57 1.79
CA SER A 152 -1.93 21.64 2.75
C SER A 152 -3.46 21.69 2.60
N LEU A 153 -4.15 20.64 3.03
CA LEU A 153 -5.61 20.65 3.09
C LEU A 153 -6.14 21.81 3.93
N ARG A 154 -5.51 22.09 5.08
CA ARG A 154 -5.86 23.23 5.95
C ARG A 154 -5.72 24.57 5.26
N GLN A 155 -4.74 24.74 4.38
CA GLN A 155 -4.55 25.98 3.63
C GLN A 155 -5.66 26.18 2.59
N ILE A 156 -6.07 25.12 1.91
CA ILE A 156 -7.21 25.13 0.98
C ILE A 156 -8.51 25.49 1.72
N GLU A 157 -8.73 24.93 2.91
CA GLU A 157 -9.87 25.31 3.76
C GLU A 157 -9.85 26.80 4.14
N LYS A 158 -8.68 27.38 4.45
CA LYS A 158 -8.54 28.80 4.74
C LYS A 158 -8.87 29.72 3.54
N TRP A 159 -8.76 29.20 2.32
CA TRP A 159 -9.17 29.94 1.12
C TRP A 159 -10.65 29.82 0.80
N GLY A 160 -11.44 29.18 1.69
CA GLY A 160 -12.88 28.95 1.51
C GLY A 160 -13.22 27.57 0.92
N GLY A 161 -12.23 26.72 0.71
CA GLY A 161 -12.46 25.34 0.31
C GLY A 161 -13.03 24.47 1.44
N LYS A 162 -13.33 23.22 1.11
CA LYS A 162 -13.91 22.26 2.05
C LYS A 162 -13.28 20.87 1.90
N VAL A 163 -12.86 20.28 3.01
CA VAL A 163 -12.43 18.87 3.03
C VAL A 163 -13.64 18.01 3.42
N MET A 164 -14.03 17.12 2.51
CA MET A 164 -15.15 16.20 2.68
C MET A 164 -14.59 14.79 2.89
N GLU A 165 -15.01 14.16 3.98
CA GLU A 165 -14.46 12.88 4.41
C GLU A 165 -15.28 11.72 3.84
N ALA A 166 -14.58 10.71 3.29
CA ALA A 166 -15.15 9.44 2.88
C ALA A 166 -14.56 8.30 3.70
N ALA A 167 -15.40 7.33 4.09
CA ALA A 167 -14.99 6.21 4.92
C ALA A 167 -13.99 5.29 4.21
N SER A 168 -14.15 5.12 2.88
CA SER A 168 -13.26 4.33 2.03
C SER A 168 -13.29 4.84 0.58
N PRO A 169 -12.36 4.43 -0.30
CA PRO A 169 -12.42 4.76 -1.72
C PRO A 169 -13.72 4.31 -2.41
N SER A 170 -14.32 3.22 -1.92
CA SER A 170 -15.53 2.60 -2.46
C SER A 170 -16.79 2.90 -1.64
N SER A 171 -16.73 3.81 -0.66
CA SER A 171 -17.91 4.15 0.16
C SER A 171 -18.93 4.97 -0.62
N ASP A 172 -20.19 4.88 -0.19
CA ASP A 172 -21.28 5.68 -0.75
C ASP A 172 -21.01 7.19 -0.61
N ASP A 173 -20.39 7.62 0.49
CA ASP A 173 -19.95 9.01 0.65
C ASP A 173 -19.09 9.47 -0.55
N ARG A 174 -18.05 8.67 -0.92
CA ARG A 174 -17.17 8.96 -2.07
C ARG A 174 -17.97 9.06 -3.37
N LYS A 175 -18.83 8.11 -3.60
CA LYS A 175 -19.67 8.07 -4.79
C LYS A 175 -20.58 9.29 -4.86
N ASN A 176 -21.31 9.58 -3.78
CA ASN A 176 -22.19 10.72 -3.68
C ASN A 176 -21.47 12.06 -3.88
N HIS A 177 -20.28 12.24 -3.29
CA HIS A 177 -19.48 13.45 -3.47
C HIS A 177 -19.13 13.73 -4.94
N ILE A 178 -18.88 12.67 -5.72
CA ILE A 178 -18.55 12.77 -7.16
C ILE A 178 -19.81 13.01 -7.98
N GLU A 179 -20.82 12.15 -7.85
CA GLU A 179 -22.03 12.15 -8.69
C GLU A 179 -22.89 13.39 -8.49
N SER A 180 -23.03 13.87 -7.26
CA SER A 180 -23.81 15.07 -6.95
C SER A 180 -23.11 16.38 -7.29
N GLY A 181 -21.82 16.34 -7.69
CA GLY A 181 -21.02 17.55 -7.91
C GLY A 181 -20.70 18.33 -6.62
N GLN A 182 -20.89 17.73 -5.45
CA GLN A 182 -20.50 18.34 -4.18
C GLN A 182 -18.98 18.52 -4.08
N ALA A 183 -18.20 17.57 -4.63
CA ALA A 183 -16.75 17.69 -4.71
C ALA A 183 -16.29 18.25 -6.05
N ASP A 184 -15.40 19.24 -5.99
CA ASP A 184 -14.64 19.71 -7.16
C ASP A 184 -13.45 18.79 -7.43
N ALA A 185 -12.98 18.08 -6.38
CA ALA A 185 -11.80 17.26 -6.45
C ALA A 185 -11.92 15.98 -5.61
N VAL A 186 -11.18 14.97 -6.01
CA VAL A 186 -10.92 13.74 -5.23
C VAL A 186 -9.43 13.58 -5.10
N PHE A 187 -8.92 13.43 -3.89
CA PHE A 187 -7.54 13.04 -3.66
C PHE A 187 -7.51 11.82 -2.74
N ASP A 188 -7.29 10.63 -3.32
CA ASP A 188 -7.33 9.37 -2.58
C ASP A 188 -6.53 8.27 -3.30
N GLU A 189 -6.28 7.18 -2.58
CA GLU A 189 -5.90 5.87 -3.12
C GLU A 189 -7.14 5.09 -3.58
N GLY A 190 -6.97 3.82 -3.99
CA GLY A 190 -8.11 2.98 -4.38
C GLY A 190 -8.78 3.44 -5.67
N VAL A 191 -8.04 4.03 -6.59
CA VAL A 191 -8.54 4.60 -7.84
C VAL A 191 -9.37 3.63 -8.68
N LYS A 192 -9.18 2.31 -8.52
CA LYS A 192 -10.04 1.29 -9.13
C LYS A 192 -11.51 1.42 -8.74
N SER A 193 -11.79 1.94 -7.54
CA SER A 193 -13.15 2.04 -7.01
C SER A 193 -13.88 3.30 -7.45
N TRP A 194 -13.15 4.38 -7.77
CA TRP A 194 -13.76 5.68 -8.04
C TRP A 194 -13.26 6.35 -9.34
N GLY A 195 -12.16 5.85 -9.92
CA GLY A 195 -11.52 6.54 -11.05
C GLY A 195 -12.39 6.63 -12.30
N SER A 196 -13.07 5.53 -12.69
CA SER A 196 -14.01 5.56 -13.82
C SER A 196 -15.17 6.52 -13.56
N LEU A 197 -15.74 6.49 -12.36
CA LEU A 197 -16.82 7.38 -11.96
C LEU A 197 -16.40 8.85 -12.02
N ALA A 198 -15.20 9.18 -11.57
CA ALA A 198 -14.67 10.54 -11.65
C ALA A 198 -14.51 11.01 -13.10
N LEU A 199 -13.97 10.16 -13.99
CA LEU A 199 -13.85 10.49 -15.41
C LEU A 199 -15.22 10.66 -16.07
N ASP A 200 -16.20 9.81 -15.71
CA ASP A 200 -17.58 9.89 -16.22
C ASP A 200 -18.30 11.16 -15.74
N ALA A 201 -17.97 11.62 -14.52
CA ALA A 201 -18.47 12.89 -13.96
C ALA A 201 -17.73 14.14 -14.47
N GLY A 202 -16.87 14.02 -15.50
CA GLY A 202 -16.18 15.14 -16.13
C GLY A 202 -14.94 15.61 -15.35
N MET A 203 -14.35 14.77 -14.50
CA MET A 203 -13.07 15.06 -13.86
C MET A 203 -11.89 14.71 -14.78
N ARG A 204 -10.73 15.31 -14.51
CA ARG A 204 -9.42 14.93 -15.05
C ARG A 204 -8.48 14.59 -13.92
N PHE A 205 -7.49 13.72 -14.16
CA PHE A 205 -6.42 13.48 -13.22
C PHE A 205 -5.29 14.48 -13.42
N LEU A 206 -4.79 15.04 -12.31
CA LEU A 206 -3.64 15.91 -12.30
C LEU A 206 -2.35 15.10 -12.14
N PRO A 207 -1.32 15.35 -12.96
CA PRO A 207 -0.03 14.69 -12.82
C PRO A 207 0.71 15.21 -11.59
N ILE A 208 1.56 14.36 -11.01
CA ILE A 208 2.57 14.77 -10.04
C ILE A 208 3.84 15.12 -10.80
N ASP A 209 4.46 16.24 -10.46
CA ASP A 209 5.74 16.65 -11.05
C ASP A 209 6.93 15.84 -10.47
N ASP A 210 8.09 15.98 -11.09
CA ASP A 210 9.32 15.31 -10.70
C ASP A 210 9.80 15.67 -9.29
N ASN A 211 9.49 16.88 -8.81
CA ASN A 211 9.89 17.33 -7.49
C ASN A 211 9.06 16.62 -6.41
N ALA A 212 7.74 16.60 -6.57
CA ALA A 212 6.84 15.87 -5.70
C ALA A 212 7.11 14.35 -5.77
N ALA A 213 7.34 13.79 -6.96
CA ALA A 213 7.71 12.38 -7.13
C ALA A 213 9.01 12.03 -6.39
N ARG A 214 10.03 12.89 -6.46
CA ARG A 214 11.29 12.74 -5.76
C ARG A 214 11.13 12.83 -4.24
N HIS A 215 10.34 13.81 -3.77
CA HIS A 215 10.00 13.93 -2.35
C HIS A 215 9.33 12.66 -1.81
N MET A 216 8.30 12.17 -2.51
CA MET A 216 7.57 10.97 -2.13
C MET A 216 8.44 9.71 -2.14
N LYS A 217 9.31 9.54 -3.15
CA LYS A 217 10.28 8.44 -3.22
C LYS A 217 11.24 8.45 -2.03
N ASN A 218 11.69 9.61 -1.57
CA ASN A 218 12.60 9.75 -0.44
C ASN A 218 11.96 9.26 0.88
N ILE A 219 10.66 9.43 1.05
CA ILE A 219 9.94 8.93 2.23
C ILE A 219 9.47 7.48 2.08
N GLY A 220 9.50 6.92 0.89
CA GLY A 220 9.23 5.49 0.66
C GLY A 220 8.12 5.18 -0.34
N PHE A 221 7.48 6.19 -0.93
CA PHE A 221 6.43 6.02 -1.94
C PHE A 221 6.99 6.30 -3.33
N PRO A 222 7.24 5.27 -4.15
CA PRO A 222 7.70 5.48 -5.53
C PRO A 222 6.61 6.10 -6.39
N SER A 223 7.01 6.72 -7.50
CA SER A 223 6.09 7.15 -8.55
C SER A 223 5.66 5.96 -9.42
N ALA A 224 4.51 6.12 -10.06
CA ALA A 224 3.96 5.19 -11.04
C ALA A 224 3.22 5.95 -12.13
N MET A 225 2.80 5.23 -13.17
CA MET A 225 1.96 5.77 -14.22
C MET A 225 0.54 5.20 -14.12
N LEU A 226 -0.44 6.07 -14.29
CA LEU A 226 -1.80 5.68 -14.61
C LEU A 226 -1.97 5.84 -16.14
N THR A 227 -2.11 4.73 -16.84
CA THR A 227 -2.06 4.72 -18.31
C THR A 227 -3.45 4.61 -18.94
N ARG A 228 -3.54 4.92 -20.23
CA ARG A 228 -4.77 4.71 -21.01
C ARG A 228 -5.18 3.24 -21.11
N GLN A 229 -4.27 2.31 -20.86
CA GLN A 229 -4.61 0.88 -20.72
C GLN A 229 -5.47 0.61 -19.48
N HIS A 230 -5.25 1.37 -18.38
CA HIS A 230 -6.09 1.28 -17.18
C HIS A 230 -7.44 1.99 -17.37
N TYR A 231 -7.41 3.17 -18.01
CA TYR A 231 -8.62 4.00 -18.22
C TYR A 231 -8.61 4.60 -19.62
N ALA A 232 -9.40 4.05 -20.53
CA ALA A 232 -9.47 4.47 -21.93
C ALA A 232 -9.87 5.97 -22.12
N LYS A 233 -10.58 6.55 -21.14
CA LYS A 233 -10.99 7.95 -21.14
C LYS A 233 -9.89 8.94 -20.74
N LEU A 234 -8.69 8.47 -20.39
CA LEU A 234 -7.55 9.37 -20.14
C LEU A 234 -7.09 10.05 -21.44
N GLU A 235 -6.89 11.33 -21.37
CA GLU A 235 -6.34 12.10 -22.50
C GLU A 235 -4.86 11.77 -22.74
N ARG A 236 -4.14 11.46 -21.66
CA ARG A 236 -2.72 11.06 -21.66
C ARG A 236 -2.41 10.17 -20.45
N ASP A 237 -1.25 9.55 -20.45
CA ASP A 237 -0.75 8.86 -19.28
C ASP A 237 -0.40 9.86 -18.17
N ILE A 238 -0.71 9.53 -16.92
CA ILE A 238 -0.62 10.45 -15.77
C ILE A 238 0.39 9.91 -14.77
N SER A 239 1.39 10.73 -14.43
CA SER A 239 2.30 10.45 -13.32
C SER A 239 1.55 10.56 -11.98
N CYS A 240 1.69 9.56 -11.13
CA CYS A 240 1.02 9.45 -9.83
C CYS A 240 1.92 8.75 -8.80
N ILE A 241 1.45 8.58 -7.57
CA ILE A 241 2.16 7.82 -6.55
C ILE A 241 1.72 6.36 -6.58
N ASP A 242 2.71 5.45 -6.59
CA ASP A 242 2.45 4.02 -6.39
C ASP A 242 1.99 3.76 -4.96
N PHE A 243 0.77 3.28 -4.83
CA PHE A 243 0.16 2.91 -3.55
C PHE A 243 -0.08 1.40 -3.46
N SER A 244 0.57 0.66 -4.34
CA SER A 244 0.44 -0.78 -4.54
C SER A 244 1.22 -1.59 -3.52
N GLY A 245 0.93 -2.89 -3.52
CA GLY A 245 1.71 -3.95 -2.90
C GLY A 245 1.54 -4.09 -1.40
N TRP A 246 1.49 -5.33 -0.96
CA TRP A 246 1.52 -5.69 0.46
C TRP A 246 2.83 -6.41 0.77
N THR A 247 3.77 -5.69 1.39
CA THR A 247 5.03 -6.32 1.81
C THR A 247 4.76 -7.32 2.92
N PHE A 248 5.05 -8.59 2.69
CA PHE A 248 5.08 -9.62 3.72
C PHE A 248 6.47 -9.66 4.32
N PHE A 249 6.60 -9.36 5.59
CA PHE A 249 7.89 -9.18 6.24
C PHE A 249 8.02 -9.89 7.58
N CYS A 250 9.26 -10.06 8.02
CA CYS A 250 9.65 -10.56 9.32
C CYS A 250 10.76 -9.71 9.94
N HIS A 251 11.16 -10.01 11.16
CA HIS A 251 12.34 -9.42 11.78
C HIS A 251 13.63 -9.93 11.11
N ALA A 252 14.66 -9.08 11.03
CA ALA A 252 15.93 -9.43 10.37
C ALA A 252 16.66 -10.65 11.00
N ASP A 253 16.45 -10.89 12.31
CA ASP A 253 17.05 -12.01 13.05
C ASP A 253 16.25 -13.31 12.98
N LEU A 254 15.15 -13.35 12.23
CA LEU A 254 14.40 -14.61 12.08
C LEU A 254 15.33 -15.70 11.57
N ALA A 255 15.18 -16.92 12.09
CA ALA A 255 15.99 -18.04 11.64
C ALA A 255 15.82 -18.28 10.13
N ALA A 256 16.94 -18.39 9.40
CA ALA A 256 16.93 -18.53 7.95
C ALA A 256 16.09 -19.70 7.42
N PRO A 257 16.08 -20.89 8.07
CA PRO A 257 15.21 -21.99 7.65
C PRO A 257 13.71 -21.64 7.69
N ILE A 258 13.27 -20.85 8.67
CA ILE A 258 11.86 -20.45 8.80
C ILE A 258 11.48 -19.52 7.64
N ALA A 259 12.29 -18.51 7.36
CA ALA A 259 12.04 -17.58 6.26
C ALA A 259 12.16 -18.27 4.88
N TYR A 260 13.07 -19.24 4.73
CA TYR A 260 13.20 -20.09 3.54
C TYR A 260 11.90 -20.88 3.29
N ASN A 261 11.44 -21.58 4.30
CA ASN A 261 10.23 -22.40 4.22
C ASN A 261 8.95 -21.56 4.07
N MET A 262 8.92 -20.33 4.61
CA MET A 262 7.81 -19.40 4.39
C MET A 262 7.77 -18.93 2.92
N ALA A 263 8.91 -18.65 2.31
CA ALA A 263 9.00 -18.33 0.87
C ALA A 263 8.58 -19.54 0.01
N ARG A 264 9.00 -20.75 0.39
CA ARG A 264 8.56 -22.01 -0.24
C ARG A 264 7.05 -22.21 -0.12
N ALA A 265 6.47 -21.94 1.03
CA ALA A 265 5.02 -22.05 1.22
C ALA A 265 4.24 -21.13 0.28
N VAL A 266 4.69 -19.87 0.14
CA VAL A 266 4.08 -18.95 -0.83
C VAL A 266 4.20 -19.47 -2.26
N ASP A 267 5.36 -20.00 -2.65
CA ASP A 267 5.57 -20.58 -3.98
C ASP A 267 4.61 -21.74 -4.26
N LEU A 268 4.40 -22.62 -3.28
CA LEU A 268 3.50 -23.76 -3.42
C LEU A 268 2.02 -23.38 -3.55
N CYS A 269 1.61 -22.23 -3.04
CA CYS A 269 0.20 -21.82 -3.04
C CYS A 269 -0.09 -20.52 -3.82
N HIS A 270 0.91 -19.92 -4.49
CA HIS A 270 0.77 -18.59 -5.08
C HIS A 270 -0.42 -18.44 -6.04
N GLN A 271 -0.76 -19.50 -6.78
CA GLN A 271 -1.91 -19.50 -7.71
C GLN A 271 -3.27 -19.40 -7.00
N HIS A 272 -3.33 -19.76 -5.72
CA HIS A 272 -4.55 -19.74 -4.90
C HIS A 272 -4.64 -18.51 -3.99
N ILE A 273 -3.64 -17.63 -4.04
CA ILE A 273 -3.61 -16.42 -3.20
C ILE A 273 -4.52 -15.35 -3.79
N PRO A 274 -5.49 -14.83 -3.04
CA PRO A 274 -6.41 -13.79 -3.51
C PRO A 274 -5.72 -12.43 -3.57
N VAL A 275 -5.03 -12.15 -4.67
CA VAL A 275 -4.40 -10.85 -4.93
C VAL A 275 -5.34 -9.91 -5.69
N ASP A 276 -5.04 -8.62 -5.65
CA ASP A 276 -5.89 -7.58 -6.21
C ASP A 276 -5.19 -6.84 -7.36
N HIS A 277 -4.82 -7.58 -8.42
CA HIS A 277 -4.33 -7.02 -9.67
C HIS A 277 -5.39 -6.13 -10.35
N PHE A 278 -4.96 -5.21 -11.19
CA PHE A 278 -5.88 -4.40 -11.98
C PHE A 278 -6.71 -5.26 -12.94
N ASP A 279 -6.07 -6.18 -13.61
CA ASP A 279 -6.64 -7.13 -14.58
C ASP A 279 -7.17 -8.43 -13.96
N LYS A 280 -7.18 -8.51 -12.62
CA LYS A 280 -7.66 -9.68 -11.85
C LYS A 280 -6.93 -11.00 -12.13
N ARG A 281 -5.77 -10.96 -12.78
CA ARG A 281 -4.96 -12.15 -13.02
C ARG A 281 -4.35 -12.70 -11.72
N PRO A 282 -4.02 -14.00 -11.64
CA PRO A 282 -3.26 -14.56 -10.54
C PRO A 282 -1.87 -13.90 -10.42
N MET A 283 -1.32 -13.89 -9.21
CA MET A 283 0.06 -13.47 -9.03
C MET A 283 1.04 -14.52 -9.57
N THR A 284 2.21 -14.06 -9.96
CA THR A 284 3.36 -14.91 -10.24
C THR A 284 4.33 -14.89 -9.08
N ILE A 285 5.12 -15.96 -8.93
CA ILE A 285 6.16 -15.99 -7.90
C ILE A 285 7.28 -14.96 -8.17
N HIS A 286 7.50 -14.61 -9.44
CA HIS A 286 8.45 -13.56 -9.81
C HIS A 286 8.02 -12.19 -9.28
N GLU A 287 6.73 -11.84 -9.38
CA GLU A 287 6.20 -10.60 -8.79
C GLU A 287 6.34 -10.60 -7.28
N PHE A 288 6.12 -11.74 -6.63
CA PHE A 288 6.26 -11.85 -5.18
C PHE A 288 7.72 -11.62 -4.73
N CYS A 289 8.70 -12.21 -5.40
CA CYS A 289 10.10 -12.15 -4.96
C CYS A 289 10.87 -10.93 -5.48
N ARG A 290 10.49 -10.35 -6.62
CA ARG A 290 11.17 -9.19 -7.23
C ARG A 290 10.39 -7.89 -7.11
N GLY A 291 9.09 -7.99 -6.87
CA GLY A 291 8.15 -6.91 -7.06
C GLY A 291 7.79 -6.70 -8.54
N GLY A 292 6.85 -5.82 -8.79
CA GLY A 292 6.34 -5.49 -10.13
C GLY A 292 5.50 -4.23 -10.11
N GLU A 293 4.73 -3.99 -11.15
CA GLU A 293 3.84 -2.84 -11.25
C GLU A 293 2.82 -2.75 -10.10
N ALA A 294 2.34 -3.90 -9.63
CA ALA A 294 1.39 -3.99 -8.51
C ALA A 294 2.07 -4.06 -7.13
N GLY A 295 3.30 -3.57 -7.01
CA GLY A 295 4.04 -3.45 -5.76
C GLY A 295 5.53 -3.71 -5.92
N GLN A 296 6.34 -2.71 -5.59
CA GLN A 296 7.79 -2.80 -5.69
C GLN A 296 8.39 -3.39 -4.42
N LEU A 297 9.42 -4.21 -4.56
CA LEU A 297 10.23 -4.69 -3.43
C LEU A 297 11.16 -3.55 -2.95
N ASN A 298 10.81 -2.86 -1.90
CA ASN A 298 11.49 -1.64 -1.43
C ASN A 298 12.20 -1.77 -0.06
N ILE A 299 12.20 -2.97 0.51
CA ILE A 299 13.07 -3.37 1.63
C ILE A 299 13.80 -4.68 1.27
N PRO A 300 15.00 -4.94 1.83
CA PRO A 300 15.76 -6.14 1.48
C PRO A 300 15.01 -7.43 1.83
N LEU A 301 15.14 -8.44 0.97
CA LEU A 301 14.69 -9.80 1.28
C LEU A 301 15.43 -10.37 2.50
N HIS A 302 14.74 -11.20 3.27
CA HIS A 302 15.38 -12.02 4.28
C HIS A 302 16.33 -13.04 3.63
N ARG A 303 17.49 -13.29 4.25
CA ARG A 303 18.51 -14.21 3.70
C ARG A 303 17.96 -15.59 3.35
N GLY A 304 17.05 -16.13 4.18
CA GLY A 304 16.40 -17.42 3.92
C GLY A 304 15.49 -17.37 2.69
N ALA A 305 14.62 -16.36 2.58
CA ALA A 305 13.76 -16.19 1.41
C ALA A 305 14.58 -15.99 0.12
N LYS A 306 15.63 -15.13 0.18
CA LYS A 306 16.53 -14.90 -0.95
C LYS A 306 17.24 -16.18 -1.38
N LYS A 307 17.66 -17.03 -0.42
CA LYS A 307 18.27 -18.34 -0.71
C LYS A 307 17.30 -19.21 -1.50
N TYR A 308 16.06 -19.37 -1.03
CA TYR A 308 15.02 -20.15 -1.70
C TYR A 308 14.81 -19.68 -3.15
N PHE A 309 14.60 -18.39 -3.36
CA PHE A 309 14.33 -17.84 -4.69
C PHE A 309 15.50 -18.00 -5.65
N ARG A 310 16.75 -17.93 -5.16
CA ARG A 310 17.94 -18.20 -5.98
C ARG A 310 18.05 -19.65 -6.39
N GLU A 311 17.82 -20.59 -5.45
CA GLU A 311 17.85 -22.03 -5.73
C GLU A 311 16.79 -22.44 -6.75
N LYS A 312 15.67 -21.71 -6.82
CA LYS A 312 14.60 -21.92 -7.79
C LYS A 312 14.79 -21.15 -9.11
N GLY A 313 15.82 -20.32 -9.22
CA GLY A 313 16.04 -19.48 -10.41
C GLY A 313 15.07 -18.30 -10.55
N TYR A 314 14.36 -17.92 -9.50
CA TYR A 314 13.39 -16.81 -9.52
C TYR A 314 14.06 -15.45 -9.31
N PHE A 315 15.32 -15.40 -8.82
CA PHE A 315 15.99 -14.17 -8.40
C PHE A 315 17.43 -14.09 -8.93
#